data_ae8a1845485c72975915873844ef8981
#
_entry.id   ae8a1845485c72975915873844ef8981
#
_cell.length_a   1.000
_cell.length_b   1.000
_cell.length_c   1.000
_cell.angle_alpha   90.00
_cell.angle_beta   90.00
_cell.angle_gamma   90.00
#
_symmetry.space_group_name_H-M   'P 1'
#
loop_
_entity.id
_entity.type
_entity.pdbx_description
1 polymer ?
#
loop_
_entity_poly.entity_id
_entity_poly.type
_entity_poly.pdbx_seq_one_letter_code
_entity_poly.pdbx_strand_id
1 'polypeptide(L)'
;RYQLPPVLAIRLRQQYGDGALEMVRRNPYLLSDDVCGVDFSVTDTMALSMGFAEDCTERLEAALTFELTYNENNGHVFLPKDKLLAATCQLLGCGVEQVEAALDALAEHHAVVIQRIANVEAVYLRRLWEAETSACARLLALLEMDADESWFADRTVAEIEKEQGITYAPLQRQAVELAAKTGVILLTGGPG
;
A
#
# COMPACT_ATOMS: atom_id res chain seq x y z
N ARG A 1 10.21 29.69 5.49
CA ARG A 1 9.48 30.10 4.29
C ARG A 1 8.46 29.04 3.86
N TYR A 2 8.81 27.74 3.97
CA TYR A 2 7.96 26.62 3.58
C TYR A 2 7.24 25.93 4.76
N GLN A 3 7.31 26.47 5.95
CA GLN A 3 6.66 25.98 7.19
C GLN A 3 6.85 24.46 7.42
N LEU A 4 8.02 23.94 7.05
CA LEU A 4 8.35 22.53 7.27
C LEU A 4 8.42 22.23 8.77
N PRO A 5 7.84 21.12 9.24
CA PRO A 5 7.83 20.81 10.67
C PRO A 5 9.25 20.53 11.17
N PRO A 6 9.65 21.01 12.37
CA PRO A 6 11.01 20.80 12.92
C PRO A 6 11.39 19.31 13.02
N VAL A 7 10.42 18.43 13.22
CA VAL A 7 10.65 16.97 13.29
C VAL A 7 11.21 16.39 11.98
N LEU A 8 11.00 17.10 10.86
CA LEU A 8 11.51 16.68 9.55
C LEU A 8 13.04 16.58 9.54
N ALA A 9 13.74 17.52 10.18
CA ALA A 9 15.19 17.47 10.27
C ALA A 9 15.69 16.23 11.01
N ILE A 10 14.96 15.77 12.02
CA ILE A 10 15.28 14.54 12.76
C ILE A 10 15.06 13.32 11.87
N ARG A 11 13.94 13.23 11.16
CA ARG A 11 13.62 12.13 10.23
C ARG A 11 14.65 12.05 9.11
N LEU A 12 14.97 13.16 8.48
CA LEU A 12 16.00 13.25 7.43
C LEU A 12 17.36 12.76 7.92
N ARG A 13 17.76 13.18 9.13
CA ARG A 13 19.03 12.73 9.69
C ARG A 13 19.04 11.24 10.04
N GLN A 14 17.91 10.71 10.52
CA GLN A 14 17.75 9.27 10.79
C GLN A 14 17.84 8.44 9.51
N GLN A 15 17.21 8.92 8.42
CA GLN A 15 17.15 8.22 7.13
C GLN A 15 18.46 8.34 6.33
N TYR A 16 19.02 9.54 6.25
CA TYR A 16 20.11 9.88 5.33
C TYR A 16 21.42 10.28 6.05
N GLY A 17 21.44 10.24 7.38
CA GLY A 17 22.62 10.61 8.16
C GLY A 17 23.02 12.07 8.01
N ASP A 18 24.31 12.34 8.14
CA ASP A 18 24.87 13.72 8.06
C ASP A 18 24.83 14.29 6.62
N GLY A 19 24.67 13.44 5.60
CA GLY A 19 24.52 13.83 4.20
C GLY A 19 23.09 14.27 3.79
N ALA A 20 22.11 14.23 4.71
CA ALA A 20 20.70 14.49 4.43
C ALA A 20 20.43 15.81 3.71
N LEU A 21 21.11 16.89 4.11
CA LEU A 21 20.93 18.20 3.50
C LEU A 21 21.40 18.23 2.04
N GLU A 22 22.51 17.56 1.75
CA GLU A 22 23.04 17.48 0.39
C GLU A 22 22.15 16.63 -0.50
N MET A 23 21.60 15.52 0.02
CA MET A 23 20.64 14.69 -0.71
C MET A 23 19.38 15.46 -1.06
N VAL A 24 18.80 16.21 -0.11
CA VAL A 24 17.61 17.04 -0.38
C VAL A 24 17.92 18.18 -1.35
N ARG A 25 19.13 18.71 -1.38
CA ARG A 25 19.54 19.70 -2.38
C ARG A 25 19.63 19.10 -3.77
N ARG A 26 20.06 17.85 -3.89
CA ARG A 26 20.13 17.12 -5.18
C ARG A 26 18.77 16.65 -5.66
N ASN A 27 17.94 16.20 -4.74
CA ASN A 27 16.57 15.77 -5.03
C ASN A 27 15.63 16.23 -3.90
N PRO A 28 14.98 17.39 -4.04
CA PRO A 28 14.01 17.89 -3.05
C PRO A 28 12.81 16.97 -2.86
N TYR A 29 12.45 16.17 -3.88
CA TYR A 29 11.29 15.29 -3.85
C TYR A 29 11.42 14.14 -2.85
N LEU A 30 12.63 13.87 -2.33
CA LEU A 30 12.81 12.98 -1.16
C LEU A 30 12.04 13.45 0.08
N LEU A 31 11.62 14.72 0.14
CA LEU A 31 10.78 15.23 1.22
C LEU A 31 9.34 14.73 1.14
N SER A 32 8.87 14.34 -0.04
CA SER A 32 7.52 13.82 -0.25
C SER A 32 7.42 12.30 -0.13
N ASP A 33 8.50 11.61 0.24
CA ASP A 33 8.47 10.19 0.53
C ASP A 33 7.66 9.85 1.81
N ASP A 34 7.33 8.57 1.99
CA ASP A 34 6.57 8.07 3.15
C ASP A 34 7.25 8.38 4.49
N VAL A 35 8.58 8.51 4.51
CA VAL A 35 9.37 8.78 5.73
C VAL A 35 9.28 10.23 6.14
N CYS A 36 9.42 11.14 5.18
CA CYS A 36 9.41 12.57 5.41
C CYS A 36 7.98 13.12 5.50
N GLY A 37 7.09 12.64 4.61
CA GLY A 37 5.65 12.93 4.63
C GLY A 37 5.30 14.39 4.37
N VAL A 38 6.15 15.12 3.61
CA VAL A 38 5.82 16.48 3.16
C VAL A 38 4.91 16.38 1.94
N ASP A 39 3.86 17.16 1.92
CA ASP A 39 2.93 17.21 0.78
C ASP A 39 3.67 17.49 -0.54
N PHE A 40 3.29 16.75 -1.60
CA PHE A 40 3.92 16.90 -2.93
C PHE A 40 3.84 18.34 -3.43
N SER A 41 2.74 19.04 -3.25
CA SER A 41 2.56 20.41 -3.73
C SER A 41 3.55 21.39 -3.07
N VAL A 42 3.85 21.18 -1.78
CA VAL A 42 4.84 21.99 -1.04
C VAL A 42 6.24 21.68 -1.54
N THR A 43 6.55 20.40 -1.73
CA THR A 43 7.85 19.95 -2.23
C THR A 43 8.08 20.42 -3.66
N ASP A 44 7.08 20.31 -4.52
CA ASP A 44 7.14 20.75 -5.92
C ASP A 44 7.38 22.26 -6.04
N THR A 45 6.62 23.06 -5.28
CA THR A 45 6.83 24.51 -5.20
C THR A 45 8.25 24.86 -4.74
N MET A 46 8.78 24.10 -3.77
CA MET A 46 10.15 24.30 -3.29
C MET A 46 11.19 23.94 -4.37
N ALA A 47 11.05 22.79 -5.02
CA ALA A 47 11.96 22.30 -6.06
C ALA A 47 12.02 23.28 -7.24
N LEU A 48 10.87 23.72 -7.74
CA LEU A 48 10.79 24.71 -8.82
C LEU A 48 11.44 26.03 -8.42
N SER A 49 11.27 26.49 -7.17
CA SER A 49 11.93 27.71 -6.66
C SER A 49 13.45 27.55 -6.49
N MET A 50 13.94 26.33 -6.42
CA MET A 50 15.39 26.00 -6.41
C MET A 50 15.97 25.90 -7.82
N GLY A 51 15.14 25.99 -8.87
CA GLY A 51 15.56 25.96 -10.28
C GLY A 51 15.50 24.56 -10.90
N PHE A 52 14.80 23.60 -10.30
CA PHE A 52 14.53 22.32 -10.95
C PHE A 52 13.61 22.53 -12.16
N ALA A 53 13.88 21.79 -13.23
CA ALA A 53 13.09 21.85 -14.45
C ALA A 53 11.69 21.23 -14.24
N GLU A 54 10.69 21.80 -14.95
CA GLU A 54 9.30 21.30 -14.86
C GLU A 54 9.14 19.87 -15.38
N ASP A 55 10.07 19.41 -16.22
CA ASP A 55 10.10 18.08 -16.83
C ASP A 55 11.23 17.18 -16.29
N CYS A 56 11.85 17.53 -15.17
CA CYS A 56 12.91 16.68 -14.60
C CYS A 56 12.34 15.35 -14.12
N THR A 57 13.14 14.30 -14.25
CA THR A 57 12.76 12.92 -13.92
C THR A 57 12.29 12.79 -12.46
N GLU A 58 12.97 13.42 -11.52
CA GLU A 58 12.64 13.40 -10.10
C GLU A 58 11.24 13.95 -9.82
N ARG A 59 10.82 14.98 -10.56
CA ARG A 59 9.47 15.54 -10.45
C ARG A 59 8.41 14.59 -10.96
N LEU A 60 8.66 13.98 -12.13
CA LEU A 60 7.74 13.03 -12.76
C LEU A 60 7.56 11.78 -11.89
N GLU A 61 8.67 11.22 -11.39
CA GLU A 61 8.66 10.07 -10.50
C GLU A 61 7.93 10.35 -9.17
N ALA A 62 8.17 11.52 -8.58
CA ALA A 62 7.50 11.93 -7.34
C ALA A 62 6.00 12.14 -7.55
N ALA A 63 5.58 12.69 -8.68
CA ALA A 63 4.17 12.87 -9.02
C ALA A 63 3.45 11.53 -9.24
N LEU A 64 4.08 10.56 -9.93
CA LEU A 64 3.56 9.20 -10.08
C LEU A 64 3.39 8.51 -8.71
N THR A 65 4.39 8.62 -7.84
CA THR A 65 4.34 8.07 -6.49
C THR A 65 3.26 8.75 -5.65
N PHE A 66 3.12 10.06 -5.78
CA PHE A 66 2.06 10.82 -5.10
C PHE A 66 0.66 10.35 -5.52
N GLU A 67 0.39 10.18 -6.82
CA GLU A 67 -0.89 9.69 -7.31
C GLU A 67 -1.22 8.29 -6.78
N LEU A 68 -0.24 7.39 -6.75
CA LEU A 68 -0.41 6.05 -6.18
C LEU A 68 -0.71 6.12 -4.67
N THR A 69 0.04 6.93 -3.91
CA THR A 69 -0.15 7.10 -2.46
C THR A 69 -1.48 7.78 -2.13
N TYR A 70 -1.88 8.78 -2.92
CA TYR A 70 -3.18 9.45 -2.75
C TYR A 70 -4.34 8.46 -2.91
N ASN A 71 -4.26 7.60 -3.92
CA ASN A 71 -5.29 6.59 -4.16
C ASN A 71 -5.26 5.45 -3.14
N GLU A 72 -4.10 5.11 -2.56
CA GLU A 72 -4.01 4.19 -1.42
C GLU A 72 -4.83 4.69 -0.23
N ASN A 73 -4.76 5.99 0.09
CA ASN A 73 -5.55 6.60 1.16
C ASN A 73 -7.07 6.53 0.89
N ASN A 74 -7.47 6.31 -0.37
CA ASN A 74 -8.84 6.06 -0.80
C ASN A 74 -9.19 4.56 -0.88
N GLY A 75 -8.30 3.66 -0.42
CA GLY A 75 -8.52 2.23 -0.36
C GLY A 75 -8.12 1.46 -1.62
N HIS A 76 -7.38 2.08 -2.54
CA HIS A 76 -6.89 1.41 -3.75
C HIS A 76 -5.46 0.91 -3.57
N VAL A 77 -5.21 -0.36 -3.80
CA VAL A 77 -3.86 -0.95 -3.71
C VAL A 77 -3.06 -0.79 -5.01
N PHE A 78 -3.72 -0.53 -6.12
CA PHE A 78 -3.12 -0.24 -7.42
C PHE A 78 -3.97 0.77 -8.22
N LEU A 79 -3.35 1.34 -9.25
CA LEU A 79 -4.07 2.06 -10.30
C LEU A 79 -3.85 1.39 -11.65
N PRO A 80 -4.86 1.40 -12.56
CA PRO A 80 -4.65 1.10 -13.97
C PRO A 80 -3.62 2.07 -14.57
N LYS A 81 -2.66 1.55 -15.37
CA LYS A 81 -1.59 2.35 -15.98
C LYS A 81 -2.12 3.59 -16.71
N ASP A 82 -3.16 3.41 -17.51
CA ASP A 82 -3.80 4.50 -18.27
C ASP A 82 -4.36 5.60 -17.36
N LYS A 83 -4.94 5.22 -16.22
CA LYS A 83 -5.49 6.16 -15.24
C LYS A 83 -4.39 6.90 -14.50
N LEU A 84 -3.34 6.19 -14.09
CA LEU A 84 -2.18 6.78 -13.44
C LEU A 84 -1.50 7.81 -14.34
N LEU A 85 -1.20 7.45 -15.60
CA LEU A 85 -0.59 8.36 -16.55
C LEU A 85 -1.46 9.60 -16.79
N ALA A 86 -2.78 9.42 -16.99
CA ALA A 86 -3.70 10.53 -17.21
C ALA A 86 -3.76 11.48 -16.00
N ALA A 87 -3.86 10.94 -14.78
CA ALA A 87 -3.88 11.75 -13.55
C ALA A 87 -2.58 12.53 -13.36
N THR A 88 -1.43 11.88 -13.57
CA THR A 88 -0.12 12.52 -13.44
C THR A 88 0.10 13.61 -14.51
N CYS A 89 -0.29 13.35 -15.77
CA CYS A 89 -0.26 14.37 -16.81
C CYS A 89 -1.13 15.58 -16.47
N GLN A 90 -2.31 15.36 -15.92
CA GLN A 90 -3.20 16.43 -15.48
C GLN A 90 -2.62 17.22 -14.31
N LEU A 91 -2.00 16.55 -13.35
CA LEU A 91 -1.36 17.16 -12.18
C LEU A 91 -0.21 18.08 -12.58
N LEU A 92 0.64 17.63 -13.51
CA LEU A 92 1.88 18.33 -13.89
C LEU A 92 1.74 19.22 -15.10
N GLY A 93 0.69 19.07 -15.92
CA GLY A 93 0.51 19.79 -17.19
C GLY A 93 1.50 19.36 -18.29
N CYS A 94 1.96 18.10 -18.28
CA CYS A 94 2.99 17.57 -19.18
C CYS A 94 2.45 16.50 -20.14
N GLY A 95 3.28 16.10 -21.11
CA GLY A 95 2.95 15.06 -22.08
C GLY A 95 3.05 13.64 -21.51
N VAL A 96 2.25 12.72 -22.07
CA VAL A 96 2.19 11.33 -21.60
C VAL A 96 3.51 10.58 -21.79
N GLU A 97 4.26 10.86 -22.87
CA GLU A 97 5.51 10.17 -23.17
C GLU A 97 6.58 10.35 -22.08
N GLN A 98 6.66 11.56 -21.51
CA GLN A 98 7.59 11.86 -20.41
C GLN A 98 7.22 11.12 -19.14
N VAL A 99 5.91 11.10 -18.80
CA VAL A 99 5.40 10.41 -17.60
C VAL A 99 5.55 8.90 -17.76
N GLU A 100 5.33 8.36 -18.95
CA GLU A 100 5.51 6.93 -19.22
C GLU A 100 6.98 6.52 -19.07
N ALA A 101 7.92 7.30 -19.60
CA ALA A 101 9.35 7.05 -19.42
C ALA A 101 9.77 7.09 -17.93
N ALA A 102 9.21 8.01 -17.15
CA ALA A 102 9.46 8.06 -15.71
C ALA A 102 8.84 6.85 -14.97
N LEU A 103 7.68 6.38 -15.40
CA LEU A 103 7.07 5.17 -14.85
C LEU A 103 7.92 3.93 -15.13
N ASP A 104 8.47 3.82 -16.33
CA ASP A 104 9.37 2.72 -16.70
C ASP A 104 10.65 2.76 -15.83
N ALA A 105 11.23 3.94 -15.60
CA ALA A 105 12.37 4.11 -14.70
C ALA A 105 12.03 3.70 -13.25
N LEU A 106 10.87 4.08 -12.71
CA LEU A 106 10.42 3.63 -11.39
C LEU A 106 10.28 2.11 -11.31
N ALA A 107 9.83 1.47 -12.39
CA ALA A 107 9.72 0.01 -12.46
C ALA A 107 11.10 -0.66 -12.52
N GLU A 108 12.06 -0.11 -13.28
CA GLU A 108 13.45 -0.59 -13.34
C GLU A 108 14.16 -0.46 -11.98
N HIS A 109 13.93 0.62 -11.26
CA HIS A 109 14.44 0.82 -9.89
C HIS A 109 13.65 0.07 -8.82
N HIS A 110 12.66 -0.71 -9.23
CA HIS A 110 11.82 -1.49 -8.33
C HIS A 110 11.03 -0.65 -7.30
N ALA A 111 10.77 0.61 -7.55
CA ALA A 111 9.92 1.44 -6.71
C ALA A 111 8.42 1.10 -6.90
N VAL A 112 8.06 0.73 -8.13
CA VAL A 112 6.72 0.25 -8.48
C VAL A 112 6.78 -1.13 -9.11
N VAL A 113 5.63 -1.81 -9.15
CA VAL A 113 5.45 -3.08 -9.85
C VAL A 113 4.30 -2.92 -10.83
N ILE A 114 4.55 -3.26 -12.10
CA ILE A 114 3.53 -3.29 -13.14
C ILE A 114 3.16 -4.75 -13.38
N GLN A 115 1.91 -5.10 -13.11
CA GLN A 115 1.40 -6.46 -13.26
C GLN A 115 0.13 -6.46 -14.11
N ARG A 116 0.05 -7.41 -15.03
CA ARG A 116 -1.19 -7.60 -15.79
C ARG A 116 -2.18 -8.43 -14.99
N ILE A 117 -3.33 -7.82 -14.65
CA ILE A 117 -4.46 -8.47 -13.98
C ILE A 117 -5.63 -8.50 -14.96
N ALA A 118 -5.99 -9.70 -15.42
CA ALA A 118 -6.96 -9.87 -16.52
C ALA A 118 -6.54 -9.03 -17.74
N ASN A 119 -7.27 -7.96 -18.06
CA ASN A 119 -6.98 -7.09 -19.21
C ASN A 119 -6.46 -5.69 -18.81
N VAL A 120 -6.05 -5.52 -17.54
CA VAL A 120 -5.58 -4.24 -16.99
C VAL A 120 -4.11 -4.36 -16.63
N GLU A 121 -3.29 -3.39 -17.05
CA GLU A 121 -1.96 -3.18 -16.49
C GLU A 121 -2.10 -2.41 -15.18
N ALA A 122 -1.96 -3.13 -14.08
CA ALA A 122 -2.06 -2.60 -12.72
C ALA A 122 -0.69 -2.12 -12.25
N VAL A 123 -0.59 -0.87 -11.81
CA VAL A 123 0.62 -0.27 -11.25
C VAL A 123 0.46 -0.17 -9.75
N TYR A 124 1.37 -0.82 -9.02
CA TYR A 124 1.42 -0.85 -7.57
C TYR A 124 2.62 -0.10 -7.03
N LEU A 125 2.49 0.54 -5.89
CA LEU A 125 3.67 0.75 -5.04
C LEU A 125 4.21 -0.62 -4.62
N ARG A 126 5.54 -0.82 -4.70
CA ARG A 126 6.16 -2.12 -4.40
C ARG A 126 5.72 -2.70 -3.07
N ARG A 127 5.70 -1.88 -2.00
CA ARG A 127 5.29 -2.32 -0.65
C ARG A 127 3.86 -2.89 -0.59
N LEU A 128 2.93 -2.33 -1.38
CA LEU A 128 1.55 -2.82 -1.44
C LEU A 128 1.45 -4.13 -2.22
N TRP A 129 2.18 -4.25 -3.33
CA TRP A 129 2.27 -5.49 -4.08
C TRP A 129 2.87 -6.62 -3.23
N GLU A 130 3.95 -6.35 -2.50
CA GLU A 130 4.59 -7.31 -1.60
C GLU A 130 3.66 -7.70 -0.44
N ALA A 131 2.91 -6.76 0.13
CA ALA A 131 1.92 -7.05 1.17
C ALA A 131 0.79 -7.94 0.65
N GLU A 132 0.23 -7.63 -0.52
CA GLU A 132 -0.86 -8.40 -1.12
C GLU A 132 -0.41 -9.82 -1.52
N THR A 133 0.74 -9.95 -2.17
CA THR A 133 1.30 -11.27 -2.55
C THR A 133 1.68 -12.10 -1.33
N SER A 134 2.24 -11.49 -0.29
CA SER A 134 2.56 -12.15 0.98
C SER A 134 1.30 -12.63 1.71
N ALA A 135 0.25 -11.79 1.74
CA ALA A 135 -1.04 -12.16 2.33
C ALA A 135 -1.67 -13.34 1.56
N CYS A 136 -1.65 -13.29 0.23
CA CYS A 136 -2.15 -14.37 -0.63
C CYS A 136 -1.39 -15.67 -0.37
N ALA A 137 -0.05 -15.64 -0.36
CA ALA A 137 0.77 -16.81 -0.11
C ALA A 137 0.50 -17.45 1.27
N ARG A 138 0.30 -16.60 2.30
CA ARG A 138 -0.04 -17.09 3.65
C ARG A 138 -1.43 -17.72 3.71
N LEU A 139 -2.41 -17.10 3.04
CA LEU A 139 -3.77 -17.68 2.97
C LEU A 139 -3.77 -19.01 2.24
N LEU A 140 -3.05 -19.13 1.12
CA LEU A 140 -2.91 -20.39 0.40
C LEU A 140 -2.25 -21.48 1.28
N ALA A 141 -1.18 -21.11 1.99
CA ALA A 141 -0.54 -22.04 2.93
C ALA A 141 -1.47 -22.49 4.05
N LEU A 142 -2.31 -21.60 4.59
CA LEU A 142 -3.32 -21.97 5.59
C LEU A 142 -4.41 -22.89 5.02
N LEU A 143 -4.77 -22.73 3.74
CA LEU A 143 -5.74 -23.62 3.08
C LEU A 143 -5.19 -25.04 2.85
N GLU A 144 -3.85 -25.18 2.72
CA GLU A 144 -3.18 -26.46 2.58
C GLU A 144 -2.91 -27.17 3.93
N MET A 145 -3.08 -26.46 5.05
CA MET A 145 -2.89 -27.06 6.38
C MET A 145 -4.12 -27.92 6.72
N ASP A 146 -3.85 -29.14 7.19
CA ASP A 146 -4.89 -29.97 7.80
C ASP A 146 -5.41 -29.27 9.06
N ALA A 147 -6.72 -29.27 9.25
CA ALA A 147 -7.32 -28.75 10.47
C ALA A 147 -6.85 -29.59 11.68
N ASP A 148 -6.41 -28.92 12.73
CA ASP A 148 -6.11 -29.59 13.99
C ASP A 148 -7.42 -29.94 14.72
N GLU A 149 -7.98 -31.10 14.41
CA GLU A 149 -9.22 -31.59 15.03
C GLU A 149 -9.07 -31.82 16.54
N SER A 150 -7.84 -31.78 17.09
CA SER A 150 -7.58 -31.99 18.50
C SER A 150 -8.28 -30.97 19.43
N TRP A 151 -8.53 -29.76 18.92
CA TRP A 151 -9.25 -28.70 19.65
C TRP A 151 -10.69 -29.09 20.05
N PHE A 152 -11.32 -30.00 19.30
CA PHE A 152 -12.68 -30.48 19.52
C PHE A 152 -12.77 -31.98 19.82
N ALA A 153 -11.61 -32.66 19.97
CA ALA A 153 -11.59 -34.08 20.24
C ALA A 153 -12.32 -34.44 21.55
N ASP A 154 -12.33 -33.51 22.51
CA ASP A 154 -12.88 -33.75 23.85
C ASP A 154 -14.14 -32.92 24.16
N ARG A 155 -14.62 -32.05 23.25
CA ARG A 155 -15.76 -31.15 23.52
C ARG A 155 -16.65 -30.97 22.30
N THR A 156 -17.95 -31.16 22.49
CA THR A 156 -18.97 -30.82 21.48
C THR A 156 -19.46 -29.38 21.65
N VAL A 157 -19.98 -28.80 20.59
CA VAL A 157 -20.61 -27.46 20.65
C VAL A 157 -21.71 -27.41 21.72
N ALA A 158 -22.46 -28.53 21.91
CA ALA A 158 -23.50 -28.60 22.91
C ALA A 158 -22.97 -28.53 24.36
N GLU A 159 -21.78 -29.10 24.64
CA GLU A 159 -21.13 -28.98 25.92
C GLU A 159 -20.63 -27.58 26.20
N ILE A 160 -20.10 -26.89 25.19
CA ILE A 160 -19.70 -25.50 25.28
C ILE A 160 -20.90 -24.59 25.57
N GLU A 161 -22.02 -24.79 24.86
CA GLU A 161 -23.28 -24.06 25.11
C GLU A 161 -23.75 -24.26 26.58
N LYS A 162 -23.67 -25.48 27.09
CA LYS A 162 -24.09 -25.79 28.46
C LYS A 162 -23.14 -25.15 29.50
N GLU A 163 -21.84 -25.19 29.28
CA GLU A 163 -20.85 -24.56 30.14
C GLU A 163 -20.98 -23.06 30.24
N GLN A 164 -21.24 -22.41 29.08
CA GLN A 164 -21.33 -20.97 28.97
C GLN A 164 -22.75 -20.44 29.25
N GLY A 165 -23.74 -21.31 29.36
CA GLY A 165 -25.13 -20.91 29.56
C GLY A 165 -25.74 -20.16 28.38
N ILE A 166 -25.25 -20.41 27.19
CA ILE A 166 -25.71 -19.78 25.92
C ILE A 166 -26.26 -20.84 24.98
N THR A 167 -27.05 -20.40 24.00
CA THR A 167 -27.50 -21.26 22.91
C THR A 167 -27.18 -20.54 21.59
N TYR A 168 -26.34 -21.15 20.76
CA TYR A 168 -26.01 -20.58 19.46
C TYR A 168 -27.18 -20.69 18.48
N ALA A 169 -27.38 -19.63 17.69
CA ALA A 169 -28.24 -19.74 16.53
C ALA A 169 -27.67 -20.74 15.52
N PRO A 170 -28.51 -21.36 14.65
CA PRO A 170 -28.04 -22.41 13.73
C PRO A 170 -26.80 -22.04 12.91
N LEU A 171 -26.73 -20.82 12.38
CA LEU A 171 -25.58 -20.34 11.61
C LEU A 171 -24.36 -20.09 12.48
N GLN A 172 -24.54 -19.66 13.73
CA GLN A 172 -23.43 -19.47 14.67
C GLN A 172 -22.82 -20.83 15.03
N ARG A 173 -23.66 -21.84 15.29
CA ARG A 173 -23.21 -23.21 15.54
C ARG A 173 -22.44 -23.76 14.34
N GLN A 174 -22.96 -23.59 13.13
CA GLN A 174 -22.28 -23.99 11.90
C GLN A 174 -20.91 -23.30 11.74
N ALA A 175 -20.80 -22.01 12.07
CA ALA A 175 -19.53 -21.28 12.02
C ALA A 175 -18.50 -21.86 12.99
N VAL A 176 -18.90 -22.21 14.22
CA VAL A 176 -18.01 -22.85 15.21
C VAL A 176 -17.56 -24.24 14.74
N GLU A 177 -18.48 -25.05 14.21
CA GLU A 177 -18.18 -26.39 13.69
C GLU A 177 -17.25 -26.35 12.47
N LEU A 178 -17.43 -25.36 11.56
CA LEU A 178 -16.55 -25.16 10.41
C LEU A 178 -15.16 -24.67 10.84
N ALA A 179 -15.07 -23.75 11.80
CA ALA A 179 -13.80 -23.25 12.28
C ALA A 179 -12.91 -24.36 12.85
N ALA A 180 -13.52 -25.42 13.39
CA ALA A 180 -12.81 -26.60 13.88
C ALA A 180 -12.26 -27.52 12.78
N LYS A 181 -12.86 -27.48 11.59
CA LYS A 181 -12.60 -28.42 10.50
C LYS A 181 -11.80 -27.84 9.34
N THR A 182 -11.54 -26.54 9.37
CA THR A 182 -10.87 -25.82 8.26
C THR A 182 -9.77 -24.92 8.78
N GLY A 183 -8.65 -24.86 8.08
CA GLY A 183 -7.53 -23.95 8.40
C GLY A 183 -7.87 -22.47 8.21
N VAL A 184 -8.88 -22.17 7.36
CA VAL A 184 -9.36 -20.81 7.08
C VAL A 184 -10.87 -20.79 6.99
N ILE A 185 -11.50 -19.85 7.66
CA ILE A 185 -12.93 -19.59 7.57
C ILE A 185 -13.18 -18.13 7.29
N LEU A 186 -14.12 -17.82 6.40
CA LEU A 186 -14.62 -16.47 6.14
C LEU A 186 -15.97 -16.31 6.83
N LEU A 187 -16.01 -15.52 7.91
CA LEU A 187 -17.23 -15.23 8.66
C LEU A 187 -17.67 -13.80 8.34
N THR A 188 -18.88 -13.66 7.75
CA THR A 188 -19.46 -12.35 7.41
C THR A 188 -20.81 -12.19 8.09
N GLY A 189 -21.15 -10.96 8.44
CA GLY A 189 -22.44 -10.62 9.05
C GLY A 189 -22.71 -9.13 8.98
N GLY A 190 -23.97 -8.75 9.13
CA GLY A 190 -24.33 -7.34 9.28
C GLY A 190 -23.88 -6.78 10.63
N PRO A 191 -23.82 -5.44 10.78
CA PRO A 191 -23.64 -4.83 12.09
C PRO A 191 -24.75 -5.26 13.02
N GLY A 192 -24.36 -5.76 14.20
CA GLY A 192 -25.29 -6.24 15.24
C GLY A 192 -26.14 -5.12 15.85
#